data_6ac20857674655f48970d5fec8d31fa0
#
_entry.id   6ac20857674655f48970d5fec8d31fa0
#
_cell.length_a   1.000
_cell.length_b   1.000
_cell.length_c   1.000
_cell.angle_alpha   90.00
_cell.angle_beta   90.00
_cell.angle_gamma   90.00
#
_symmetry.space_group_name_H-M   'P 1'
#
loop_
_entity.id
_entity.type
_entity.pdbx_description
1 polymer ?
#
loop_
_entity_poly.entity_id
_entity_poly.type
_entity_poly.pdbx_seq_one_letter_code
_entity_poly.pdbx_strand_id
1 'polypeptide(L)'
;MRFHFSCTRNPHTEREVYTMRTPRLRLLSVLLAVAMFFTLLPVSALAEGGGNNANTGLTIGIVGNLNHWVVSHSISMKEVSPAVYEVTIENKSYGDINGSVGFKFVKDNSWDNSWGFGTVSSGELHDAVYGGDYIKIDPGSDAEESTHNFIIRLDLTNWNWNTQMGATFTVTVAAATNT
;
A
#
# COMPACT_ATOMS: atom_id res chain seq x y z
N MET A 1 49.63 49.96 -18.76
CA MET A 1 50.09 48.65 -18.37
C MET A 1 49.39 47.59 -19.25
N ARG A 2 50.16 46.98 -20.15
CA ARG A 2 49.67 45.93 -21.05
C ARG A 2 50.24 44.62 -20.55
N PHE A 3 49.36 43.68 -20.19
CA PHE A 3 49.75 42.30 -19.90
C PHE A 3 49.59 41.46 -21.16
N HIS A 4 50.71 40.90 -21.64
CA HIS A 4 50.76 39.91 -22.69
C HIS A 4 50.63 38.55 -22.04
N PHE A 5 49.59 37.76 -22.41
CA PHE A 5 49.55 36.36 -22.15
C PHE A 5 50.03 35.58 -23.37
N SER A 6 51.14 34.86 -23.18
CA SER A 6 51.73 33.98 -24.17
C SER A 6 51.08 32.61 -24.06
N CYS A 7 50.46 32.14 -25.13
CA CYS A 7 49.85 30.84 -25.23
C CYS A 7 50.90 29.87 -25.78
N THR A 8 51.42 28.97 -24.95
CA THR A 8 52.27 27.88 -25.39
C THR A 8 51.39 26.64 -25.68
N ARG A 9 51.38 26.29 -26.95
CA ARG A 9 50.70 25.09 -27.52
C ARG A 9 51.61 23.87 -27.30
N ASN A 10 51.11 22.84 -26.61
CA ASN A 10 51.79 21.58 -26.45
C ASN A 10 51.09 20.52 -27.33
N PRO A 11 51.76 19.93 -28.34
CA PRO A 11 51.20 18.89 -29.17
C PRO A 11 51.81 17.53 -28.79
N HIS A 12 51.10 16.70 -27.99
CA HIS A 12 51.33 15.27 -27.98
C HIS A 12 50.00 14.56 -27.77
N THR A 13 49.41 14.21 -28.90
CA THR A 13 48.27 13.30 -28.98
C THR A 13 48.85 11.88 -29.12
N GLU A 14 49.02 11.18 -28.06
CA GLU A 14 49.20 9.71 -28.12
C GLU A 14 47.80 9.11 -28.20
N ARG A 15 47.51 8.47 -29.32
CA ARG A 15 46.32 7.64 -29.52
C ARG A 15 46.59 6.28 -28.89
N GLU A 16 46.11 6.08 -27.68
CA GLU A 16 45.97 4.72 -27.18
C GLU A 16 44.85 4.00 -27.93
N VAL A 17 45.24 3.02 -28.74
CA VAL A 17 44.30 2.10 -29.38
C VAL A 17 43.86 1.09 -28.35
N TYR A 18 42.72 1.36 -27.69
CA TYR A 18 42.04 0.38 -26.86
C TYR A 18 41.44 -0.70 -27.78
N THR A 19 42.11 -1.84 -27.91
CA THR A 19 41.51 -3.06 -28.42
C THR A 19 40.50 -3.59 -27.45
N MET A 20 39.21 -3.29 -27.69
CA MET A 20 38.12 -3.92 -26.99
C MET A 20 38.08 -5.41 -27.28
N ARG A 21 38.72 -6.20 -26.43
CA ARG A 21 38.46 -7.64 -26.37
C ARG A 21 37.06 -7.86 -25.83
N THR A 22 36.14 -8.22 -26.69
CA THR A 22 34.76 -8.52 -26.36
C THR A 22 34.65 -9.68 -25.38
N PRO A 23 34.04 -9.48 -24.17
CA PRO A 23 33.87 -10.56 -23.20
C PRO A 23 32.59 -11.37 -23.44
N ARG A 24 32.22 -11.60 -24.72
CA ARG A 24 30.95 -12.28 -25.04
C ARG A 24 30.88 -13.76 -24.65
N LEU A 25 32.00 -14.42 -24.44
CA LEU A 25 32.02 -15.84 -24.05
C LEU A 25 31.89 -16.06 -22.51
N ARG A 26 32.23 -15.09 -21.69
CA ARG A 26 32.13 -15.24 -20.20
C ARG A 26 30.73 -14.99 -19.65
N LEU A 27 29.93 -14.18 -20.35
CA LEU A 27 28.54 -13.92 -19.95
C LEU A 27 27.63 -15.13 -20.19
N LEU A 28 27.89 -15.92 -21.23
CA LEU A 28 27.10 -17.12 -21.53
C LEU A 28 27.31 -18.22 -20.48
N SER A 29 28.54 -18.38 -19.95
CA SER A 29 28.82 -19.37 -18.91
C SER A 29 28.24 -19.02 -17.57
N VAL A 30 28.18 -17.73 -17.22
CA VAL A 30 27.57 -17.27 -15.97
C VAL A 30 26.04 -17.38 -16.03
N LEU A 31 25.42 -17.07 -17.17
CA LEU A 31 23.98 -17.25 -17.39
C LEU A 31 23.57 -18.74 -17.32
N LEU A 32 24.39 -19.64 -17.88
CA LEU A 32 24.10 -21.08 -17.83
C LEU A 32 24.25 -21.62 -16.39
N ALA A 33 25.21 -21.13 -15.61
CA ALA A 33 25.40 -21.52 -14.22
C ALA A 33 24.25 -21.03 -13.32
N VAL A 34 23.73 -19.82 -13.57
CA VAL A 34 22.56 -19.28 -12.83
C VAL A 34 21.30 -20.06 -13.20
N ALA A 35 21.11 -20.43 -14.48
CA ALA A 35 19.97 -21.22 -14.90
C ALA A 35 19.98 -22.64 -14.28
N MET A 36 21.13 -23.27 -14.11
CA MET A 36 21.23 -24.60 -13.45
C MET A 36 20.96 -24.52 -11.94
N PHE A 37 21.23 -23.41 -11.27
CA PHE A 37 20.92 -23.24 -9.85
C PHE A 37 19.40 -23.15 -9.60
N PHE A 38 18.62 -22.59 -10.54
CA PHE A 38 17.17 -22.53 -10.42
C PHE A 38 16.46 -23.87 -10.65
N THR A 39 17.09 -24.82 -11.38
CA THR A 39 16.48 -26.12 -11.66
C THR A 39 16.73 -27.18 -10.57
N LEU A 40 17.60 -26.87 -9.58
CA LEU A 40 17.91 -27.80 -8.49
C LEU A 40 17.22 -27.42 -7.17
N LEU A 41 16.44 -26.35 -7.12
CA LEU A 41 15.56 -26.09 -6.00
C LEU A 41 14.36 -27.04 -6.12
N PRO A 42 14.13 -27.94 -5.15
CA PRO A 42 12.94 -28.75 -5.18
C PRO A 42 11.71 -27.84 -5.23
N VAL A 43 10.82 -28.09 -6.18
CA VAL A 43 9.55 -27.35 -6.36
C VAL A 43 8.71 -27.30 -5.07
N SER A 44 8.95 -28.24 -4.15
CA SER A 44 8.38 -28.22 -2.80
C SER A 44 8.87 -27.05 -1.93
N ALA A 45 10.03 -26.45 -2.21
CA ALA A 45 10.48 -25.26 -1.47
C ALA A 45 9.79 -23.95 -1.90
N LEU A 46 9.08 -23.97 -3.05
CA LEU A 46 8.22 -22.86 -3.48
C LEU A 46 6.75 -23.09 -3.12
N ALA A 47 6.40 -24.32 -2.70
CA ALA A 47 5.05 -24.64 -2.23
C ALA A 47 4.91 -24.52 -0.70
N GLU A 48 6.01 -24.39 0.04
CA GLU A 48 6.02 -24.06 1.47
C GLU A 48 6.35 -22.59 1.78
N GLY A 49 6.16 -21.70 0.82
CA GLY A 49 5.54 -20.43 1.07
C GLY A 49 4.06 -20.64 1.37
N GLY A 50 3.73 -21.78 2.02
CA GLY A 50 2.58 -21.89 2.86
C GLY A 50 2.74 -20.78 3.86
N GLY A 51 2.15 -19.63 3.54
CA GLY A 51 1.73 -18.72 4.55
C GLY A 51 1.13 -19.63 5.60
N ASN A 52 1.80 -19.76 6.71
CA ASN A 52 1.08 -19.79 7.91
C ASN A 52 0.14 -18.61 7.72
N ASN A 53 -1.06 -18.88 7.20
CA ASN A 53 -2.24 -18.20 7.57
C ASN A 53 -2.25 -18.34 9.08
N ALA A 54 -1.34 -17.67 9.72
CA ALA A 54 -1.63 -17.10 10.96
C ALA A 54 -2.82 -16.20 10.61
N ASN A 55 -4.03 -16.82 10.57
CA ASN A 55 -5.16 -16.13 11.12
C ASN A 55 -4.58 -15.53 12.37
N THR A 56 -4.18 -14.26 12.29
CA THR A 56 -3.47 -13.57 13.37
C THR A 56 -4.37 -13.47 14.59
N GLY A 57 -5.57 -14.06 14.54
CA GLY A 57 -6.61 -13.90 15.52
C GLY A 57 -7.07 -12.44 15.67
N LEU A 58 -6.57 -11.55 14.80
CA LEU A 58 -6.93 -10.15 14.83
C LEU A 58 -8.32 -9.98 14.21
N THR A 59 -9.22 -9.41 14.98
CA THR A 59 -10.49 -8.93 14.45
C THR A 59 -10.33 -7.47 14.09
N ILE A 60 -10.33 -7.17 12.79
CA ILE A 60 -10.35 -5.79 12.29
C ILE A 60 -11.77 -5.43 11.90
N GLY A 61 -12.18 -4.21 12.25
CA GLY A 61 -13.50 -3.69 11.89
C GLY A 61 -13.48 -2.18 11.73
N ILE A 62 -14.61 -1.63 11.29
CA ILE A 62 -14.84 -0.19 11.25
C ILE A 62 -15.93 0.21 12.23
N VAL A 63 -15.73 1.34 12.87
CA VAL A 63 -16.67 1.96 13.79
C VAL A 63 -16.93 3.39 13.35
N GLY A 64 -18.18 3.77 13.25
CA GLY A 64 -18.57 5.10 12.77
C GLY A 64 -20.05 5.34 12.85
N ASN A 65 -20.54 6.20 11.97
CA ASN A 65 -21.96 6.56 11.91
C ASN A 65 -22.88 5.33 11.70
N LEU A 66 -22.46 4.38 10.86
CA LEU A 66 -23.25 3.18 10.51
C LEU A 66 -23.60 2.28 11.69
N ASN A 67 -22.78 2.25 12.74
CA ASN A 67 -23.02 1.45 13.94
C ASN A 67 -23.11 2.31 15.21
N HIS A 68 -23.44 3.58 15.05
CA HIS A 68 -23.67 4.55 16.14
C HIS A 68 -22.49 4.67 17.10
N TRP A 69 -21.26 4.48 16.60
CA TRP A 69 -20.01 4.56 17.39
C TRP A 69 -19.89 3.52 18.50
N VAL A 70 -20.66 2.44 18.40
CA VAL A 70 -20.60 1.34 19.38
C VAL A 70 -19.49 0.36 18.96
N VAL A 71 -18.36 0.41 19.64
CA VAL A 71 -17.15 -0.37 19.27
C VAL A 71 -17.38 -1.88 19.31
N SER A 72 -18.20 -2.37 20.24
CA SER A 72 -18.59 -3.81 20.29
C SER A 72 -19.48 -4.25 19.12
N HIS A 73 -20.01 -3.32 18.35
CA HIS A 73 -20.77 -3.55 17.13
C HIS A 73 -20.00 -3.12 15.89
N SER A 74 -18.68 -3.19 15.92
CA SER A 74 -17.86 -2.85 14.75
C SER A 74 -18.28 -3.71 13.56
N ILE A 75 -18.27 -3.09 12.36
CA ILE A 75 -18.52 -3.80 11.12
C ILE A 75 -17.24 -4.54 10.76
N SER A 76 -17.27 -5.88 10.88
CA SER A 76 -16.09 -6.71 10.68
C SER A 76 -15.58 -6.63 9.24
N MET A 77 -14.26 -6.53 9.09
CA MET A 77 -13.57 -6.62 7.82
C MET A 77 -13.08 -8.06 7.61
N LYS A 78 -13.14 -8.54 6.37
CA LYS A 78 -12.63 -9.85 5.98
C LYS A 78 -11.15 -9.74 5.61
N GLU A 79 -10.33 -10.65 6.12
CA GLU A 79 -8.96 -10.80 5.64
C GLU A 79 -8.99 -11.40 4.22
N VAL A 80 -8.54 -10.61 3.22
CA VAL A 80 -8.54 -10.97 1.80
C VAL A 80 -7.16 -11.44 1.32
N SER A 81 -6.12 -11.07 2.04
CA SER A 81 -4.75 -11.61 1.93
C SER A 81 -4.05 -11.38 3.28
N PRO A 82 -2.89 -12.01 3.55
CA PRO A 82 -2.20 -11.86 4.83
C PRO A 82 -2.05 -10.40 5.27
N ALA A 83 -2.62 -10.05 6.41
CA ALA A 83 -2.65 -8.72 7.01
C ALA A 83 -3.36 -7.63 6.17
N VAL A 84 -4.17 -8.01 5.17
CA VAL A 84 -4.98 -7.08 4.37
C VAL A 84 -6.45 -7.39 4.59
N TYR A 85 -7.20 -6.40 5.02
CA TYR A 85 -8.59 -6.50 5.42
C TYR A 85 -9.47 -5.64 4.51
N GLU A 86 -10.64 -6.15 4.16
CA GLU A 86 -11.58 -5.46 3.27
C GLU A 86 -13.02 -5.62 3.75
N VAL A 87 -13.83 -4.60 3.54
CA VAL A 87 -15.28 -4.63 3.71
C VAL A 87 -15.94 -3.83 2.59
N THR A 88 -17.06 -4.33 2.09
CA THR A 88 -17.95 -3.60 1.19
C THR A 88 -19.18 -3.18 1.96
N ILE A 89 -19.47 -1.89 1.97
CA ILE A 89 -20.68 -1.30 2.51
C ILE A 89 -21.57 -0.94 1.33
N GLU A 90 -22.64 -1.70 1.14
CA GLU A 90 -23.48 -1.61 -0.03
C GLU A 90 -24.63 -0.62 0.14
N ASN A 91 -24.98 0.07 -0.96
CA ASN A 91 -26.17 0.92 -1.07
C ASN A 91 -26.30 1.95 0.06
N LYS A 92 -25.22 2.66 0.36
CA LYS A 92 -25.17 3.74 1.35
C LYS A 92 -24.86 5.07 0.71
N SER A 93 -25.35 6.14 1.32
CA SER A 93 -24.97 7.50 0.94
C SER A 93 -23.68 7.94 1.63
N TYR A 94 -23.04 8.99 1.14
CA TYR A 94 -21.93 9.64 1.85
C TYR A 94 -22.37 10.12 3.25
N GLY A 95 -23.61 10.61 3.38
CA GLY A 95 -24.18 10.99 4.65
C GLY A 95 -24.29 9.83 5.64
N ASP A 96 -24.65 8.62 5.17
CA ASP A 96 -24.68 7.41 6.01
C ASP A 96 -23.30 7.06 6.56
N ILE A 97 -22.26 7.11 5.71
CA ILE A 97 -20.89 6.75 6.09
C ILE A 97 -20.24 7.83 6.94
N ASN A 98 -20.30 9.06 6.48
CA ASN A 98 -19.62 10.19 7.10
C ASN A 98 -20.33 10.66 8.36
N GLY A 99 -21.64 10.74 8.34
CA GLY A 99 -22.40 11.40 9.39
C GLY A 99 -21.78 12.74 9.80
N SER A 100 -21.67 13.00 11.08
CA SER A 100 -21.02 14.21 11.58
C SER A 100 -19.49 14.16 11.55
N VAL A 101 -18.89 12.96 11.73
CA VAL A 101 -17.45 12.81 11.96
C VAL A 101 -16.76 11.70 11.13
N GLY A 102 -17.51 10.78 10.48
CA GLY A 102 -16.93 9.71 9.67
C GLY A 102 -16.79 8.36 10.38
N PHE A 103 -15.68 7.65 10.17
CA PHE A 103 -15.41 6.34 10.77
C PHE A 103 -13.92 6.19 11.17
N LYS A 104 -13.61 5.09 11.87
CA LYS A 104 -12.23 4.66 12.19
C LYS A 104 -12.11 3.14 12.02
N PHE A 105 -10.91 2.68 11.74
CA PHE A 105 -10.57 1.28 11.91
C PHE A 105 -10.31 0.98 13.39
N VAL A 106 -10.73 -0.21 13.82
CA VAL A 106 -10.48 -0.70 15.17
C VAL A 106 -10.02 -2.15 15.12
N LYS A 107 -9.19 -2.52 16.10
CA LYS A 107 -8.75 -3.90 16.30
C LYS A 107 -9.42 -4.47 17.56
N ASP A 108 -9.88 -5.72 17.46
CA ASP A 108 -10.44 -6.50 18.56
C ASP A 108 -11.59 -5.77 19.29
N ASN A 109 -12.40 -5.03 18.55
CA ASN A 109 -13.52 -4.23 19.07
C ASN A 109 -13.10 -3.29 20.21
N SER A 110 -11.92 -2.68 20.12
CA SER A 110 -11.38 -1.79 21.12
C SER A 110 -10.91 -0.47 20.52
N TRP A 111 -11.18 0.64 21.21
CA TRP A 111 -10.64 1.95 20.88
C TRP A 111 -9.14 2.09 21.14
N ASP A 112 -8.57 1.24 21.99
CA ASP A 112 -7.15 1.27 22.35
C ASP A 112 -6.25 1.02 21.14
N ASN A 113 -6.79 0.32 20.12
CA ASN A 113 -6.12 0.03 18.88
C ASN A 113 -6.98 0.51 17.72
N SER A 114 -6.84 1.78 17.37
CA SER A 114 -7.61 2.38 16.28
C SER A 114 -6.74 3.18 15.33
N TRP A 115 -7.17 3.25 14.07
CA TRP A 115 -6.51 4.03 13.01
C TRP A 115 -7.51 4.96 12.35
N GLY A 116 -7.01 6.11 11.92
CA GLY A 116 -7.77 7.09 11.18
C GLY A 116 -6.85 7.96 10.34
N PHE A 117 -7.39 9.03 9.71
CA PHE A 117 -6.56 9.90 8.87
C PHE A 117 -7.08 11.34 8.76
N GLY A 118 -8.33 11.54 8.39
CA GLY A 118 -8.92 12.81 8.00
C GLY A 118 -9.83 12.64 6.77
N THR A 119 -9.95 13.65 5.94
CA THR A 119 -10.75 13.59 4.71
C THR A 119 -9.96 12.95 3.58
N VAL A 120 -10.59 12.02 2.85
CA VAL A 120 -9.97 11.22 1.79
C VAL A 120 -10.82 11.26 0.52
N SER A 121 -10.16 11.17 -0.63
CA SER A 121 -10.81 11.00 -1.94
C SER A 121 -10.90 9.53 -2.32
N SER A 122 -11.91 9.19 -3.15
CA SER A 122 -12.06 7.83 -3.67
C SER A 122 -10.87 7.39 -4.52
N GLY A 123 -10.38 6.17 -4.27
CA GLY A 123 -9.33 5.53 -5.06
C GLY A 123 -7.89 5.92 -4.68
N GLU A 124 -7.71 6.85 -3.76
CA GLU A 124 -6.37 7.25 -3.29
C GLU A 124 -5.87 6.36 -2.16
N LEU A 125 -4.54 6.15 -2.12
CA LEU A 125 -3.86 5.45 -1.03
C LEU A 125 -3.47 6.45 0.05
N HIS A 126 -3.84 6.16 1.29
CA HIS A 126 -3.54 6.99 2.46
C HIS A 126 -2.85 6.19 3.55
N ASP A 127 -2.07 6.87 4.39
CA ASP A 127 -1.56 6.30 5.63
C ASP A 127 -2.70 6.13 6.63
N ALA A 128 -2.79 4.96 7.27
CA ALA A 128 -3.68 4.75 8.39
C ALA A 128 -2.93 5.11 9.68
N VAL A 129 -3.19 6.30 10.20
CA VAL A 129 -2.48 6.84 11.37
C VAL A 129 -3.05 6.25 12.66
N TYR A 130 -2.20 5.62 13.48
CA TYR A 130 -2.59 5.10 14.80
C TYR A 130 -3.04 6.24 15.72
N GLY A 131 -4.23 6.10 16.28
CA GLY A 131 -4.85 7.18 17.06
C GLY A 131 -5.26 8.41 16.24
N GLY A 132 -5.10 8.39 14.89
CA GLY A 132 -5.40 9.52 14.00
C GLY A 132 -6.87 9.96 14.01
N ASP A 133 -7.17 11.03 13.31
CA ASP A 133 -8.51 11.59 13.18
C ASP A 133 -9.49 10.64 12.50
N TYR A 134 -10.79 10.95 12.59
CA TYR A 134 -11.83 10.22 11.89
C TYR A 134 -11.64 10.33 10.37
N ILE A 135 -11.98 9.24 9.67
CA ILE A 135 -11.94 9.20 8.20
C ILE A 135 -13.28 9.67 7.66
N LYS A 136 -13.26 10.70 6.83
CA LYS A 136 -14.39 11.16 6.03
C LYS A 136 -14.09 10.97 4.56
N ILE A 137 -15.09 10.57 3.78
CA ILE A 137 -14.97 10.41 2.35
C ILE A 137 -15.49 11.68 1.69
N ASP A 138 -14.64 12.35 0.89
CA ASP A 138 -15.04 13.50 0.10
C ASP A 138 -15.96 13.05 -1.04
N PRO A 139 -17.22 13.52 -1.11
CA PRO A 139 -18.13 13.20 -2.20
C PRO A 139 -17.70 13.83 -3.53
N GLY A 140 -16.77 14.80 -3.53
CA GLY A 140 -16.39 15.55 -4.72
C GLY A 140 -17.58 16.31 -5.32
N SER A 141 -17.95 15.94 -6.55
CA SER A 141 -19.13 16.53 -7.24
C SER A 141 -20.44 15.77 -7.00
N ASP A 142 -20.40 14.63 -6.31
CA ASP A 142 -21.59 13.83 -6.04
C ASP A 142 -22.44 14.48 -4.95
N ALA A 143 -23.76 14.27 -5.03
CA ALA A 143 -24.63 14.68 -3.93
C ALA A 143 -24.40 13.76 -2.73
N GLU A 144 -24.36 14.32 -1.51
CA GLU A 144 -24.16 13.55 -0.26
C GLU A 144 -25.20 12.42 -0.08
N GLU A 145 -26.40 12.59 -0.63
CA GLU A 145 -27.50 11.62 -0.56
C GLU A 145 -27.44 10.54 -1.66
N SER A 146 -26.52 10.67 -2.63
CA SER A 146 -26.34 9.66 -3.67
C SER A 146 -25.85 8.35 -3.07
N THR A 147 -26.50 7.24 -3.45
CA THR A 147 -26.15 5.90 -2.93
C THR A 147 -25.04 5.24 -3.75
N HIS A 148 -24.11 4.65 -3.06
CA HIS A 148 -22.92 4.00 -3.59
C HIS A 148 -22.58 2.70 -2.85
N ASN A 149 -21.68 1.92 -3.41
CA ASN A 149 -20.98 0.85 -2.70
C ASN A 149 -19.60 1.38 -2.30
N PHE A 150 -19.28 1.32 -1.01
CA PHE A 150 -17.99 1.74 -0.47
C PHE A 150 -17.14 0.51 -0.19
N ILE A 151 -16.07 0.32 -0.93
CA ILE A 151 -15.08 -0.75 -0.73
C ILE A 151 -13.95 -0.14 0.08
N ILE A 152 -13.81 -0.57 1.34
CA ILE A 152 -12.84 -0.04 2.29
C ILE A 152 -11.82 -1.12 2.58
N ARG A 153 -10.55 -0.83 2.31
CA ARG A 153 -9.43 -1.76 2.48
C ARG A 153 -8.38 -1.18 3.41
N LEU A 154 -7.97 -1.95 4.41
CA LEU A 154 -6.87 -1.65 5.31
C LEU A 154 -5.74 -2.65 5.08
N ASP A 155 -4.53 -2.15 4.89
CA ASP A 155 -3.31 -2.95 4.70
C ASP A 155 -2.37 -2.75 5.89
N LEU A 156 -2.16 -3.81 6.64
CA LEU A 156 -1.26 -3.89 7.80
C LEU A 156 0.01 -4.69 7.50
N THR A 157 0.30 -4.99 6.23
CA THR A 157 1.47 -5.81 5.83
C THR A 157 2.78 -5.22 6.35
N ASN A 158 2.90 -3.89 6.32
CA ASN A 158 4.08 -3.16 6.79
C ASN A 158 3.89 -2.57 8.19
N TRP A 159 2.83 -2.95 8.90
CA TRP A 159 2.54 -2.42 10.23
C TRP A 159 3.59 -2.85 11.26
N ASN A 160 4.11 -1.90 12.01
CA ASN A 160 5.06 -2.14 13.08
C ASN A 160 4.46 -1.69 14.42
N TRP A 161 4.19 -2.64 15.31
CA TRP A 161 3.58 -2.38 16.62
C TRP A 161 4.43 -1.50 17.54
N ASN A 162 5.75 -1.49 17.39
CA ASN A 162 6.64 -0.69 18.24
C ASN A 162 6.69 0.77 17.80
N THR A 163 6.67 1.02 16.48
CA THR A 163 6.70 2.38 15.93
C THR A 163 5.32 2.94 15.63
N GLN A 164 4.29 2.09 15.63
CA GLN A 164 2.91 2.43 15.27
C GLN A 164 2.80 3.09 13.87
N MET A 165 3.57 2.57 12.91
CA MET A 165 3.65 3.08 11.55
C MET A 165 3.56 1.94 10.53
N GLY A 166 3.27 2.29 9.27
CA GLY A 166 3.29 1.39 8.12
C GLY A 166 1.94 0.79 7.73
N ALA A 167 0.84 1.17 8.40
CA ALA A 167 -0.50 0.83 7.94
C ALA A 167 -0.93 1.80 6.84
N THR A 168 -1.60 1.27 5.81
CA THR A 168 -2.19 2.09 4.74
C THR A 168 -3.63 1.66 4.47
N PHE A 169 -4.41 2.52 3.82
CA PHE A 169 -5.78 2.18 3.45
C PHE A 169 -6.21 2.87 2.15
N THR A 170 -7.24 2.30 1.53
CA THR A 170 -7.96 2.91 0.41
C THR A 170 -9.46 2.86 0.66
N VAL A 171 -10.17 3.83 0.11
CA VAL A 171 -11.62 3.81 -0.02
C VAL A 171 -11.96 3.94 -1.49
N THR A 172 -12.62 2.95 -2.07
CA THR A 172 -13.11 3.00 -3.45
C THR A 172 -14.63 3.14 -3.43
N VAL A 173 -15.13 4.16 -4.11
CA VAL A 173 -16.58 4.40 -4.25
C VAL A 173 -17.00 3.91 -5.62
N ALA A 174 -17.94 2.97 -5.65
CA ALA A 174 -18.50 2.39 -6.87
C ALA A 174 -20.00 2.67 -6.96
N ALA A 175 -20.56 2.63 -8.17
CA ALA A 175 -21.99 2.78 -8.35
C ALA A 175 -22.76 1.74 -7.52
N ALA A 176 -23.90 2.15 -6.96
CA ALA A 176 -24.79 1.22 -6.25
C ALA A 176 -25.30 0.13 -7.22
N THR A 177 -25.34 -1.10 -6.73
CA THR A 177 -25.89 -2.22 -7.50
C THR A 177 -27.41 -2.15 -7.40
N ASN A 178 -28.08 -1.77 -8.49
CA ASN A 178 -29.56 -1.88 -8.57
C ASN A 178 -29.92 -3.36 -8.64
N THR A 179 -30.43 -3.91 -7.57
CA THR A 179 -31.06 -5.24 -7.52
C THR A 179 -32.56 -5.13 -7.61
#